data_9056d7756aea23563692bf41437f89bd
#
_entry.id   9056d7756aea23563692bf41437f89bd
#
_cell.length_a   1.000
_cell.length_b   1.000
_cell.length_c   1.000
_cell.angle_alpha   90.00
_cell.angle_beta   90.00
_cell.angle_gamma   90.00
#
_symmetry.space_group_name_H-M   'P 1'
#
loop_
_entity.id
_entity.type
_entity.pdbx_description
1 polymer ?
#
loop_
_entity_poly.entity_id
_entity_poly.type
_entity_poly.pdbx_seq_one_letter_code
_entity_poly.pdbx_strand_id
1 'polypeptide(L)'
;MPEPSDFSVLREQTDPSEQPDPSKQTGPSEFPGATGSLETDLWEAPYADQPVQASIVLPGSKSLTNRALVLSALATGPGVVRRALRSRDTELMAAALTALGSEVDTTGPDWQVTPGALGAARIDCGLAGTVMRFLPPVAALARGRVDFDGDPHARTRPMAGVLTALRDLGIEVSGADYLPFSVMGHGSARGGSVAIDASASSQFVSALLLAAPRYDDGVRVTHTGTPVPSMPHIEMTVSCLRERNVLVDDSQPNHWVVRPGPISAMDVTIEPDLSNAAPFLMLAMVSGGQVTVADWPLHTTQAGDALRGILTAMGATITQGPHGLTLAGGDGIHGIDIDLHDHGELTPALAALCALADSPSRLSGIEHIRGHETDRIKALHDELTALGADIEESVDSLTIRPAKLRPGIFHTYADHRMAHAGVILGAAVQGIRVEDINTTSKTFPGFAEYWSGLFR
;
A
#
# COMPACT_ATOMS: atom_id res chain seq x y z
N MET A 1 56.42 -49.75 -8.32
CA MET A 1 56.21 -50.71 -9.40
C MET A 1 55.05 -51.63 -9.02
N PRO A 2 53.98 -51.77 -9.83
CA PRO A 2 53.91 -51.73 -11.26
C PRO A 2 53.10 -50.60 -11.90
N GLU A 3 53.37 -50.46 -13.18
CA GLU A 3 52.87 -49.48 -14.13
C GLU A 3 51.56 -49.93 -14.81
N PRO A 4 51.05 -49.10 -15.79
CA PRO A 4 49.64 -48.76 -16.01
C PRO A 4 49.01 -49.59 -17.15
N SER A 5 47.67 -49.54 -17.20
CA SER A 5 46.95 -50.08 -18.37
C SER A 5 46.21 -48.95 -19.11
N ASP A 6 46.61 -48.84 -20.32
CA ASP A 6 46.14 -48.14 -21.48
C ASP A 6 44.65 -48.47 -21.82
N PHE A 7 43.80 -47.47 -22.08
CA PHE A 7 42.59 -47.62 -22.90
C PHE A 7 42.37 -46.39 -23.75
N SER A 8 42.78 -46.50 -25.00
CA SER A 8 42.38 -45.68 -26.12
C SER A 8 40.94 -45.96 -26.50
N VAL A 9 40.13 -44.90 -26.60
CA VAL A 9 38.82 -44.95 -27.24
C VAL A 9 38.68 -43.80 -28.24
N LEU A 10 38.53 -44.24 -29.46
CA LEU A 10 38.15 -43.67 -30.74
C LEU A 10 37.41 -42.29 -30.68
N ARG A 11 38.00 -41.35 -31.43
CA ARG A 11 37.30 -40.14 -31.92
C ARG A 11 36.48 -40.52 -33.15
N GLU A 12 35.17 -40.39 -33.08
CA GLU A 12 34.33 -40.26 -34.27
C GLU A 12 34.31 -38.79 -34.72
N GLN A 13 34.76 -38.58 -35.97
CA GLN A 13 34.63 -37.34 -36.71
C GLN A 13 33.22 -37.27 -37.27
N THR A 14 32.45 -36.27 -36.88
CA THR A 14 31.21 -35.90 -37.56
C THR A 14 31.47 -34.75 -38.54
N ASP A 15 30.99 -34.98 -39.77
CA ASP A 15 31.07 -34.12 -40.96
C ASP A 15 30.21 -32.82 -40.74
N PRO A 16 30.71 -31.60 -41.09
CA PRO A 16 30.01 -30.36 -40.85
C PRO A 16 29.21 -29.87 -42.06
N SER A 17 28.35 -30.70 -42.67
CA SER A 17 27.59 -30.31 -43.87
C SER A 17 26.12 -30.73 -43.90
N GLU A 18 25.38 -30.71 -42.80
CA GLU A 18 23.91 -30.75 -42.84
C GLU A 18 23.29 -29.59 -42.04
N GLN A 19 22.88 -28.56 -42.77
CA GLN A 19 21.95 -27.57 -42.26
C GLN A 19 20.52 -28.15 -42.33
N PRO A 20 19.68 -28.05 -41.27
CA PRO A 20 18.30 -28.51 -41.34
C PRO A 20 17.43 -27.51 -42.11
N ASP A 21 16.60 -28.05 -43.00
CA ASP A 21 15.59 -27.40 -43.81
C ASP A 21 14.54 -26.63 -42.94
N PRO A 22 14.32 -25.32 -43.17
CA PRO A 22 13.38 -24.52 -42.35
C PRO A 22 11.89 -24.74 -42.69
N SER A 23 11.54 -25.70 -43.54
CA SER A 23 10.15 -25.90 -43.99
C SER A 23 9.34 -26.93 -43.21
N LYS A 24 9.87 -27.55 -42.14
CA LYS A 24 9.14 -28.48 -41.27
C LYS A 24 8.88 -27.87 -39.89
N GLN A 25 8.05 -26.84 -39.82
CA GLN A 25 7.39 -26.46 -38.59
C GLN A 25 6.19 -27.39 -38.36
N THR A 26 6.31 -28.30 -37.43
CA THR A 26 5.20 -28.99 -36.79
C THR A 26 4.46 -27.95 -35.93
N GLY A 27 3.16 -27.79 -36.14
CA GLY A 27 2.29 -26.84 -35.46
C GLY A 27 2.30 -27.00 -33.93
N PRO A 28 1.88 -25.95 -33.21
CA PRO A 28 1.86 -25.99 -31.75
C PRO A 28 0.86 -27.05 -31.28
N SER A 29 1.30 -27.89 -30.33
CA SER A 29 0.43 -28.77 -29.58
C SER A 29 -0.61 -27.94 -28.86
N GLU A 30 -1.89 -28.16 -29.18
CA GLU A 30 -3.03 -27.62 -28.48
C GLU A 30 -2.96 -28.04 -27.01
N PHE A 31 -2.67 -27.07 -26.13
CA PHE A 31 -3.02 -27.20 -24.73
C PHE A 31 -4.56 -27.21 -24.65
N PRO A 32 -5.18 -28.08 -23.84
CA PRO A 32 -6.63 -28.09 -23.69
C PRO A 32 -7.04 -26.72 -23.16
N GLY A 33 -7.80 -25.99 -23.98
CA GLY A 33 -8.35 -24.69 -23.65
C GLY A 33 -9.23 -24.80 -22.43
N ALA A 34 -8.81 -24.16 -21.36
CA ALA A 34 -9.70 -23.79 -20.27
C ALA A 34 -10.62 -22.66 -20.78
N THR A 35 -11.67 -23.04 -21.51
CA THR A 35 -12.84 -22.17 -21.70
C THR A 35 -13.70 -22.24 -20.45
N GLY A 36 -13.15 -21.81 -19.31
CA GLY A 36 -13.94 -21.29 -18.22
C GLY A 36 -14.17 -19.81 -18.54
N SER A 37 -15.41 -19.41 -18.86
CA SER A 37 -15.81 -18.04 -18.70
C SER A 37 -15.48 -17.66 -17.25
N LEU A 38 -14.53 -16.77 -17.03
CA LEU A 38 -14.38 -16.04 -15.79
C LEU A 38 -15.68 -15.22 -15.69
N GLU A 39 -16.74 -15.80 -15.06
CA GLU A 39 -17.78 -14.97 -14.48
C GLU A 39 -17.04 -14.08 -13.49
N THR A 40 -16.81 -12.84 -13.88
CA THR A 40 -16.30 -11.81 -12.97
C THR A 40 -17.28 -11.75 -11.80
N ASP A 41 -16.76 -11.92 -10.59
CA ASP A 41 -17.57 -11.89 -9.37
C ASP A 41 -18.14 -10.48 -9.20
N LEU A 42 -19.38 -10.29 -9.70
CA LEU A 42 -20.08 -9.01 -9.66
C LEU A 42 -20.94 -8.95 -8.40
N TRP A 43 -20.48 -8.18 -7.44
CA TRP A 43 -21.21 -7.94 -6.20
C TRP A 43 -22.20 -6.77 -6.39
N GLU A 44 -23.49 -7.00 -6.13
CA GLU A 44 -24.50 -5.95 -6.17
C GLU A 44 -24.36 -5.02 -4.96
N ALA A 45 -24.02 -3.77 -5.21
CA ALA A 45 -23.81 -2.79 -4.16
C ALA A 45 -25.15 -2.40 -3.53
N PRO A 46 -25.31 -2.49 -2.19
CA PRO A 46 -26.53 -2.05 -1.51
C PRO A 46 -26.83 -0.58 -1.75
N TYR A 47 -28.11 -0.28 -2.02
CA TYR A 47 -28.62 1.08 -2.19
C TYR A 47 -29.23 1.60 -0.89
N ALA A 48 -28.94 2.84 -0.52
CA ALA A 48 -29.48 3.48 0.66
C ALA A 48 -30.83 4.15 0.33
N ASP A 49 -31.93 3.45 0.55
CA ASP A 49 -33.28 3.96 0.38
C ASP A 49 -33.78 4.78 1.61
N GLN A 50 -33.01 4.74 2.71
CA GLN A 50 -33.27 5.47 3.96
C GLN A 50 -31.95 5.98 4.58
N PRO A 51 -32.04 7.01 5.47
CA PRO A 51 -30.88 7.48 6.21
C PRO A 51 -30.23 6.39 7.05
N VAL A 52 -28.96 6.11 6.82
CA VAL A 52 -28.21 5.10 7.55
C VAL A 52 -27.73 5.65 8.90
N GLN A 53 -27.98 4.90 9.97
CA GLN A 53 -27.51 5.21 11.32
C GLN A 53 -26.60 4.07 11.79
N ALA A 54 -25.28 4.31 11.93
CA ALA A 54 -24.35 3.24 12.25
C ALA A 54 -23.20 3.68 13.15
N SER A 55 -22.67 2.71 13.92
CA SER A 55 -21.39 2.83 14.61
C SER A 55 -20.43 1.80 14.03
N ILE A 56 -19.27 2.27 13.57
CA ILE A 56 -18.31 1.50 12.79
C ILE A 56 -17.06 1.27 13.64
N VAL A 57 -16.60 0.01 13.67
CA VAL A 57 -15.29 -0.34 14.20
C VAL A 57 -14.40 -0.71 13.02
N LEU A 58 -13.36 0.08 12.79
CA LEU A 58 -12.41 -0.16 11.70
C LEU A 58 -11.30 -1.12 12.13
N PRO A 59 -10.77 -1.92 11.21
CA PRO A 59 -9.53 -2.66 11.45
C PRO A 59 -8.36 -1.71 11.68
N GLY A 60 -7.27 -2.24 12.24
CA GLY A 60 -6.04 -1.46 12.46
C GLY A 60 -5.43 -0.96 11.15
N SER A 61 -4.73 0.17 11.22
CA SER A 61 -4.04 0.75 10.07
C SER A 61 -2.95 -0.18 9.52
N LYS A 62 -3.04 -0.51 8.22
CA LYS A 62 -2.02 -1.29 7.51
C LYS A 62 -0.64 -0.63 7.59
N SER A 63 -0.60 0.67 7.37
CA SER A 63 0.63 1.46 7.36
C SER A 63 1.32 1.50 8.72
N LEU A 64 0.56 1.62 9.81
CA LEU A 64 1.08 1.56 11.18
C LEU A 64 1.46 0.14 11.57
N THR A 65 0.66 -0.87 11.23
CA THR A 65 0.97 -2.28 11.51
C THR A 65 2.32 -2.67 10.93
N ASN A 66 2.58 -2.37 9.65
CA ASN A 66 3.84 -2.75 9.01
C ASN A 66 5.05 -2.00 9.60
N ARG A 67 4.90 -0.72 9.98
CA ARG A 67 5.95 0.02 10.70
C ARG A 67 6.23 -0.56 12.07
N ALA A 68 5.17 -0.86 12.82
CA ALA A 68 5.28 -1.46 14.14
C ALA A 68 5.99 -2.81 14.11
N LEU A 69 5.69 -3.66 13.13
CA LEU A 69 6.34 -4.96 12.94
C LEU A 69 7.84 -4.81 12.65
N VAL A 70 8.19 -3.93 11.68
CA VAL A 70 9.61 -3.68 11.34
C VAL A 70 10.38 -3.13 12.54
N LEU A 71 9.84 -2.12 13.22
CA LEU A 71 10.50 -1.51 14.38
C LEU A 71 10.59 -2.48 15.56
N SER A 72 9.57 -3.34 15.78
CA SER A 72 9.63 -4.37 16.83
C SER A 72 10.66 -5.44 16.51
N ALA A 73 10.81 -5.85 15.24
CA ALA A 73 11.83 -6.81 14.81
C ALA A 73 13.27 -6.25 14.95
N LEU A 74 13.43 -4.94 14.92
CA LEU A 74 14.72 -4.24 15.07
C LEU A 74 14.97 -3.73 16.50
N ALA A 75 14.02 -3.90 17.42
CA ALA A 75 14.09 -3.40 18.78
C ALA A 75 15.09 -4.17 19.67
N THR A 76 15.34 -3.64 20.88
CA THR A 76 16.26 -4.23 21.86
C THR A 76 15.66 -5.41 22.64
N GLY A 77 14.37 -5.68 22.49
CA GLY A 77 13.66 -6.76 23.17
C GLY A 77 12.27 -6.98 22.59
N PRO A 78 11.52 -7.96 23.10
CA PRO A 78 10.20 -8.29 22.58
C PRO A 78 9.17 -7.18 22.84
N GLY A 79 8.12 -7.18 22.02
CA GLY A 79 6.99 -6.26 22.15
C GLY A 79 5.71 -6.87 21.56
N VAL A 80 4.57 -6.30 21.91
CA VAL A 80 3.25 -6.71 21.45
C VAL A 80 2.65 -5.66 20.53
N VAL A 81 2.17 -6.08 19.38
CA VAL A 81 1.43 -5.23 18.43
C VAL A 81 -0.05 -5.57 18.56
N ARG A 82 -0.78 -4.75 19.34
CA ARG A 82 -2.23 -4.91 19.58
C ARG A 82 -3.03 -4.32 18.42
N ARG A 83 -4.14 -4.96 18.11
CA ARG A 83 -5.05 -4.55 17.02
C ARG A 83 -4.33 -4.49 15.66
N ALA A 84 -3.29 -5.29 15.44
CA ALA A 84 -2.64 -5.40 14.15
C ALA A 84 -3.65 -5.76 13.07
N LEU A 85 -3.56 -5.11 11.91
CA LEU A 85 -4.37 -5.51 10.77
C LEU A 85 -3.99 -6.94 10.36
N ARG A 86 -5.00 -7.79 10.16
CA ARG A 86 -4.84 -9.13 9.57
C ARG A 86 -5.22 -9.08 8.11
N SER A 87 -4.25 -8.93 7.26
CA SER A 87 -4.43 -8.92 5.80
C SER A 87 -3.22 -9.56 5.11
N ARG A 88 -3.37 -9.93 3.85
CA ARG A 88 -2.27 -10.50 3.07
C ARG A 88 -0.97 -9.67 3.19
N ASP A 89 -1.06 -8.35 3.10
CA ASP A 89 0.12 -7.46 3.13
C ASP A 89 0.85 -7.50 4.49
N THR A 90 0.12 -7.58 5.60
CA THR A 90 0.70 -7.60 6.94
C THR A 90 1.19 -8.99 7.34
N GLU A 91 0.53 -10.04 6.85
CA GLU A 91 0.97 -11.44 7.00
C GLU A 91 2.26 -11.68 6.21
N LEU A 92 2.37 -11.14 4.99
CA LEU A 92 3.63 -11.16 4.22
C LEU A 92 4.76 -10.44 4.95
N MET A 93 4.48 -9.30 5.62
CA MET A 93 5.48 -8.61 6.43
C MET A 93 5.92 -9.48 7.62
N ALA A 94 4.99 -10.08 8.34
CA ALA A 94 5.30 -10.98 9.47
C ALA A 94 6.12 -12.20 9.01
N ALA A 95 5.72 -12.84 7.91
CA ALA A 95 6.43 -13.97 7.33
C ALA A 95 7.85 -13.58 6.88
N ALA A 96 8.01 -12.41 6.26
CA ALA A 96 9.30 -11.92 5.80
C ALA A 96 10.26 -11.62 6.98
N LEU A 97 9.76 -11.01 8.05
CA LEU A 97 10.55 -10.78 9.27
C LEU A 97 10.93 -12.09 9.97
N THR A 98 10.02 -13.07 9.95
CA THR A 98 10.31 -14.43 10.45
C THR A 98 11.38 -15.11 9.60
N ALA A 99 11.29 -15.03 8.28
CA ALA A 99 12.29 -15.57 7.38
C ALA A 99 13.67 -14.91 7.59
N LEU A 100 13.71 -13.62 7.94
CA LEU A 100 14.93 -12.90 8.28
C LEU A 100 15.52 -13.29 9.63
N GLY A 101 14.76 -13.93 10.53
CA GLY A 101 15.28 -14.45 11.79
C GLY A 101 14.64 -13.87 13.06
N SER A 102 13.64 -13.00 12.96
CA SER A 102 12.80 -12.62 14.09
C SER A 102 11.75 -13.68 14.35
N GLU A 103 11.20 -13.74 15.58
CA GLU A 103 10.02 -14.55 15.86
C GLU A 103 8.79 -13.65 15.85
N VAL A 104 7.82 -13.93 14.95
CA VAL A 104 6.57 -13.19 14.86
C VAL A 104 5.39 -14.15 15.04
N ASP A 105 4.79 -14.15 16.22
CA ASP A 105 3.58 -14.94 16.51
C ASP A 105 2.33 -14.12 16.18
N THR A 106 1.61 -14.58 15.16
CA THR A 106 0.36 -13.99 14.69
C THR A 106 -0.87 -14.82 15.07
N THR A 107 -0.75 -15.86 15.89
CA THR A 107 -1.85 -16.80 16.20
C THR A 107 -2.90 -16.21 17.13
N GLY A 108 -2.49 -15.33 18.06
CA GLY A 108 -3.37 -14.62 19.00
C GLY A 108 -4.03 -13.38 18.39
N PRO A 109 -4.95 -12.73 19.11
CA PRO A 109 -5.58 -11.48 18.68
C PRO A 109 -4.55 -10.35 18.56
N ASP A 110 -3.55 -10.35 19.43
CA ASP A 110 -2.41 -9.45 19.44
C ASP A 110 -1.17 -10.18 18.94
N TRP A 111 -0.38 -9.55 18.12
CA TRP A 111 0.81 -10.15 17.54
C TRP A 111 2.01 -9.92 18.44
N GLN A 112 2.81 -10.96 18.66
CA GLN A 112 4.02 -10.88 19.47
C GLN A 112 5.25 -10.89 18.55
N VAL A 113 6.19 -9.98 18.78
CA VAL A 113 7.41 -9.89 17.98
C VAL A 113 8.61 -9.96 18.92
N THR A 114 9.47 -10.98 18.69
CA THR A 114 10.74 -11.13 19.37
C THR A 114 11.87 -10.92 18.37
N PRO A 115 12.71 -9.89 18.55
CA PRO A 115 13.85 -9.66 17.69
C PRO A 115 14.82 -10.83 17.67
N GLY A 116 15.41 -11.12 16.50
CA GLY A 116 16.39 -12.17 16.31
C GLY A 116 17.61 -11.70 15.52
N ALA A 117 18.59 -12.57 15.36
CA ALA A 117 19.72 -12.33 14.52
C ALA A 117 19.30 -12.46 13.04
N LEU A 118 19.43 -11.37 12.28
CA LEU A 118 19.02 -11.35 10.88
C LEU A 118 19.98 -12.17 10.01
N GLY A 119 19.44 -13.04 9.17
CA GLY A 119 20.15 -13.99 8.29
C GLY A 119 19.69 -13.94 6.85
N ALA A 120 20.33 -14.81 6.03
CA ALA A 120 19.95 -15.01 4.64
C ALA A 120 18.49 -15.49 4.54
N ALA A 121 17.74 -14.95 3.56
CA ALA A 121 16.33 -15.25 3.42
C ALA A 121 15.85 -15.15 1.96
N ARG A 122 14.68 -15.72 1.68
CA ARG A 122 13.89 -15.42 0.49
C ARG A 122 12.59 -14.78 0.95
N ILE A 123 12.27 -13.63 0.39
CA ILE A 123 11.12 -12.81 0.77
C ILE A 123 10.14 -12.78 -0.41
N ASP A 124 8.95 -13.30 -0.16
CA ASP A 124 7.79 -13.05 -1.02
C ASP A 124 7.15 -11.73 -0.62
N CYS A 125 7.20 -10.76 -1.52
CA CYS A 125 6.57 -9.45 -1.33
C CYS A 125 5.07 -9.47 -1.69
N GLY A 126 4.59 -10.50 -2.39
CA GLY A 126 3.27 -10.48 -3.02
C GLY A 126 3.08 -9.20 -3.83
N LEU A 127 2.02 -8.43 -3.52
CA LEU A 127 1.78 -7.08 -4.03
C LEU A 127 1.93 -6.00 -2.94
N ALA A 128 2.56 -6.33 -1.81
CA ALA A 128 2.68 -5.46 -0.65
C ALA A 128 3.81 -4.43 -0.82
N GLY A 129 3.45 -3.19 -1.17
CA GLY A 129 4.40 -2.09 -1.39
C GLY A 129 5.28 -1.81 -0.17
N THR A 130 4.78 -2.02 1.05
CA THR A 130 5.54 -1.85 2.28
C THR A 130 6.58 -2.96 2.49
N VAL A 131 6.27 -4.20 2.15
CA VAL A 131 7.26 -5.30 2.19
C VAL A 131 8.38 -5.03 1.19
N MET A 132 8.01 -4.72 -0.07
CA MET A 132 8.96 -4.43 -1.16
C MET A 132 9.96 -3.33 -0.78
N ARG A 133 9.50 -2.29 -0.07
CA ARG A 133 10.29 -1.06 0.14
C ARG A 133 10.90 -0.97 1.53
N PHE A 134 10.23 -1.43 2.59
CA PHE A 134 10.75 -1.32 3.96
C PHE A 134 11.82 -2.35 4.30
N LEU A 135 11.75 -3.55 3.69
CA LEU A 135 12.65 -4.62 4.05
C LEU A 135 14.03 -4.61 3.38
N PRO A 136 14.25 -4.05 2.18
CA PRO A 136 15.60 -3.98 1.60
C PRO A 136 16.62 -3.26 2.51
N PRO A 137 16.32 -2.10 3.16
CA PRO A 137 17.22 -1.52 4.14
C PRO A 137 17.43 -2.40 5.39
N VAL A 138 16.41 -3.15 5.82
CA VAL A 138 16.54 -4.11 6.93
C VAL A 138 17.44 -5.28 6.54
N ALA A 139 17.31 -5.78 5.28
CA ALA A 139 18.12 -6.87 4.75
C ALA A 139 19.62 -6.54 4.71
N ALA A 140 20.00 -5.26 4.62
CA ALA A 140 21.39 -4.81 4.71
C ALA A 140 22.04 -5.18 6.05
N LEU A 141 21.25 -5.36 7.11
CA LEU A 141 21.68 -5.78 8.45
C LEU A 141 21.78 -7.30 8.60
N ALA A 142 21.29 -8.08 7.62
CA ALA A 142 21.34 -9.53 7.67
C ALA A 142 22.77 -10.07 7.47
N ARG A 143 22.99 -11.32 7.87
CA ARG A 143 24.22 -12.07 7.52
C ARG A 143 23.95 -12.99 6.34
N GLY A 144 24.28 -12.53 5.13
CA GLY A 144 24.11 -13.27 3.91
C GLY A 144 23.14 -12.62 2.91
N ARG A 145 22.83 -13.37 1.86
CA ARG A 145 22.00 -12.89 0.76
C ARG A 145 20.51 -12.97 1.11
N VAL A 146 19.80 -11.89 0.84
CA VAL A 146 18.34 -11.80 0.93
C VAL A 146 17.77 -11.55 -0.45
N ASP A 147 16.98 -12.52 -0.95
CA ASP A 147 16.32 -12.45 -2.25
C ASP A 147 14.90 -11.93 -2.10
N PHE A 148 14.49 -11.02 -2.98
CA PHE A 148 13.15 -10.43 -3.02
C PHE A 148 12.47 -10.75 -4.34
N ASP A 149 11.23 -11.23 -4.29
CA ASP A 149 10.35 -11.41 -5.44
C ASP A 149 8.89 -11.22 -5.00
N GLY A 150 7.95 -11.25 -5.94
CA GLY A 150 6.53 -11.08 -5.64
C GLY A 150 5.64 -11.37 -6.84
N ASP A 151 4.37 -10.99 -6.72
CA ASP A 151 3.36 -11.19 -7.76
C ASP A 151 3.80 -10.54 -9.09
N PRO A 152 3.32 -11.03 -10.25
CA PRO A 152 3.70 -10.46 -11.55
C PRO A 152 3.49 -8.95 -11.64
N HIS A 153 2.39 -8.42 -11.08
CA HIS A 153 2.13 -6.99 -11.06
C HIS A 153 3.09 -6.21 -10.13
N ALA A 154 3.57 -6.82 -9.05
CA ALA A 154 4.57 -6.19 -8.18
C ALA A 154 5.88 -5.91 -8.91
N ARG A 155 6.24 -6.75 -9.89
CA ARG A 155 7.45 -6.63 -10.70
C ARG A 155 7.44 -5.42 -11.64
N THR A 156 6.30 -4.76 -11.84
CA THR A 156 6.19 -3.51 -12.64
C THR A 156 6.34 -2.26 -11.78
N ARG A 157 6.27 -2.39 -10.45
CA ARG A 157 6.31 -1.25 -9.54
C ARG A 157 7.75 -0.76 -9.31
N PRO A 158 8.01 0.56 -9.40
CA PRO A 158 9.37 1.10 -9.31
C PRO A 158 9.97 0.90 -7.92
N MET A 159 11.25 0.50 -7.91
CA MET A 159 12.09 0.32 -6.71
C MET A 159 13.37 1.17 -6.76
N ALA A 160 13.63 1.87 -7.89
CA ALA A 160 14.86 2.62 -8.13
C ALA A 160 15.25 3.51 -6.95
N GLY A 161 14.31 4.29 -6.41
CA GLY A 161 14.61 5.25 -5.33
C GLY A 161 15.28 4.60 -4.11
N VAL A 162 14.76 3.48 -3.62
CA VAL A 162 15.33 2.81 -2.44
C VAL A 162 16.57 1.98 -2.79
N LEU A 163 16.60 1.29 -3.95
CA LEU A 163 17.73 0.42 -4.31
C LEU A 163 18.98 1.24 -4.68
N THR A 164 18.81 2.36 -5.39
CA THR A 164 19.90 3.30 -5.66
C THR A 164 20.45 3.89 -4.37
N ALA A 165 19.57 4.33 -3.46
CA ALA A 165 20.01 4.84 -2.15
C ALA A 165 20.81 3.82 -1.35
N LEU A 166 20.45 2.54 -1.39
CA LEU A 166 21.21 1.47 -0.73
C LEU A 166 22.61 1.31 -1.36
N ARG A 167 22.69 1.32 -2.70
CA ARG A 167 23.99 1.26 -3.41
C ARG A 167 24.88 2.46 -3.08
N ASP A 168 24.30 3.67 -3.01
CA ASP A 168 25.02 4.89 -2.64
C ASP A 168 25.53 4.86 -1.18
N LEU A 169 24.81 4.16 -0.29
CA LEU A 169 25.27 3.87 1.08
C LEU A 169 26.30 2.72 1.15
N GLY A 170 26.74 2.19 0.01
CA GLY A 170 27.73 1.12 -0.08
C GLY A 170 27.18 -0.29 0.18
N ILE A 171 25.87 -0.48 0.13
CA ILE A 171 25.22 -1.79 0.30
C ILE A 171 25.17 -2.48 -1.07
N GLU A 172 25.59 -3.73 -1.10
CA GLU A 172 25.60 -4.53 -2.32
C GLU A 172 24.17 -4.98 -2.68
N VAL A 173 23.65 -4.44 -3.79
CA VAL A 173 22.33 -4.76 -4.35
C VAL A 173 22.49 -5.26 -5.78
N SER A 174 22.06 -6.49 -6.04
CA SER A 174 22.07 -7.12 -7.37
C SER A 174 20.67 -7.23 -7.94
N GLY A 175 20.57 -7.21 -9.28
CA GLY A 175 19.31 -7.19 -10.01
C GLY A 175 18.98 -5.81 -10.57
N ALA A 176 17.82 -5.71 -11.23
CA ALA A 176 17.29 -4.47 -11.78
C ALA A 176 16.63 -3.63 -10.68
N ASP A 177 16.15 -2.44 -11.06
CA ASP A 177 15.43 -1.54 -10.14
C ASP A 177 13.94 -1.90 -10.02
N TYR A 178 13.65 -3.18 -10.14
CA TYR A 178 12.35 -3.85 -10.02
C TYR A 178 12.55 -5.23 -9.38
N LEU A 179 11.48 -5.85 -8.91
CA LEU A 179 11.51 -7.27 -8.54
C LEU A 179 11.76 -8.16 -9.79
N PRO A 180 12.53 -9.26 -9.69
CA PRO A 180 13.28 -9.68 -8.50
C PRO A 180 14.65 -9.00 -8.38
N PHE A 181 15.11 -8.83 -7.14
CA PHE A 181 16.45 -8.34 -6.82
C PHE A 181 16.96 -8.99 -5.52
N SER A 182 18.23 -8.74 -5.17
CA SER A 182 18.81 -9.26 -3.94
C SER A 182 19.64 -8.20 -3.23
N VAL A 183 19.67 -8.28 -1.91
CA VAL A 183 20.53 -7.48 -1.03
C VAL A 183 21.53 -8.41 -0.33
N MET A 184 22.82 -8.07 -0.35
CA MET A 184 23.84 -8.78 0.39
C MET A 184 24.13 -8.03 1.71
N GLY A 185 23.76 -8.64 2.83
CA GLY A 185 24.03 -8.14 4.16
C GLY A 185 25.28 -8.77 4.77
N HIS A 186 25.99 -7.99 5.58
CA HIS A 186 27.23 -8.41 6.25
C HIS A 186 27.09 -8.42 7.79
N GLY A 187 25.86 -8.28 8.32
CA GLY A 187 25.55 -8.26 9.74
C GLY A 187 25.57 -6.86 10.36
N SER A 188 26.03 -5.85 9.62
CA SER A 188 25.96 -4.42 9.91
C SER A 188 25.94 -3.64 8.61
N ALA A 189 25.50 -2.39 8.67
CA ALA A 189 25.55 -1.45 7.56
C ALA A 189 26.10 -0.12 8.09
N ARG A 190 27.03 0.48 7.34
CA ARG A 190 27.68 1.72 7.79
C ARG A 190 26.68 2.88 7.89
N GLY A 191 25.82 3.05 6.90
CA GLY A 191 24.95 4.21 6.78
C GLY A 191 25.69 5.44 6.26
N GLY A 192 25.21 6.63 6.59
CA GLY A 192 25.80 7.89 6.16
C GLY A 192 24.79 8.82 5.48
N SER A 193 25.28 9.65 4.54
CA SER A 193 24.44 10.62 3.82
C SER A 193 24.07 10.10 2.44
N VAL A 194 22.82 10.25 2.05
CA VAL A 194 22.30 9.85 0.74
C VAL A 194 21.33 10.90 0.20
N ALA A 195 21.44 11.17 -1.09
CA ALA A 195 20.46 11.96 -1.85
C ALA A 195 19.51 10.99 -2.58
N ILE A 196 18.21 11.27 -2.54
CA ILE A 196 17.20 10.38 -3.12
C ILE A 196 16.13 11.20 -3.85
N ASP A 197 15.73 10.74 -5.00
CA ASP A 197 14.48 11.18 -5.61
C ASP A 197 13.31 10.32 -5.10
N ALA A 198 12.49 10.89 -4.23
CA ALA A 198 11.31 10.27 -3.64
C ALA A 198 10.00 10.82 -4.25
N SER A 199 10.06 11.51 -5.40
CA SER A 199 8.89 12.10 -6.07
C SER A 199 7.83 11.05 -6.44
N ALA A 200 8.25 9.80 -6.67
CA ALA A 200 7.33 8.70 -6.96
C ALA A 200 6.69 8.07 -5.72
N SER A 201 7.29 8.20 -4.53
CA SER A 201 6.77 7.58 -3.31
C SER A 201 7.49 7.99 -2.03
N SER A 202 6.74 8.49 -1.05
CA SER A 202 7.20 8.72 0.33
C SER A 202 7.72 7.45 1.03
N GLN A 203 7.35 6.26 0.54
CA GLN A 203 7.82 4.99 1.11
C GLN A 203 9.32 4.78 0.93
N PHE A 204 9.98 5.41 -0.05
CA PHE A 204 11.42 5.32 -0.24
C PHE A 204 12.17 6.00 0.92
N VAL A 205 11.72 7.18 1.34
CA VAL A 205 12.25 7.85 2.53
C VAL A 205 11.94 7.03 3.78
N SER A 206 10.67 6.67 4.00
CA SER A 206 10.23 5.89 5.16
C SER A 206 11.04 4.60 5.34
N ALA A 207 11.38 3.91 4.25
CA ALA A 207 12.16 2.69 4.24
C ALA A 207 13.56 2.87 4.85
N LEU A 208 14.25 3.92 4.40
CA LEU A 208 15.59 4.25 4.91
C LEU A 208 15.55 4.64 6.39
N LEU A 209 14.55 5.47 6.78
CA LEU A 209 14.42 5.93 8.17
C LEU A 209 14.17 4.77 9.14
N LEU A 210 13.36 3.78 8.77
CA LEU A 210 13.03 2.63 9.63
C LEU A 210 14.25 1.79 10.03
N ALA A 211 15.20 1.57 9.13
CA ALA A 211 16.40 0.78 9.38
C ALA A 211 17.57 1.62 9.94
N ALA A 212 17.54 2.94 9.69
CA ALA A 212 18.62 3.86 9.99
C ALA A 212 19.18 3.79 11.42
N PRO A 213 18.38 3.64 12.51
CA PRO A 213 18.91 3.57 13.86
C PRO A 213 19.89 2.40 14.08
N ARG A 214 19.76 1.34 13.26
CA ARG A 214 20.59 0.13 13.35
C ARG A 214 21.83 0.18 12.46
N TYR A 215 22.03 1.26 11.69
CA TYR A 215 23.24 1.51 10.91
C TYR A 215 24.28 2.23 11.79
N ASP A 216 25.57 1.93 11.59
CA ASP A 216 26.66 2.39 12.47
C ASP A 216 26.73 3.93 12.57
N ASP A 217 26.54 4.64 11.44
CA ASP A 217 26.55 6.11 11.35
C ASP A 217 25.13 6.72 11.30
N GLY A 218 24.06 5.89 11.42
CA GLY A 218 22.69 6.30 11.11
C GLY A 218 22.52 6.63 9.64
N VAL A 219 21.47 7.38 9.29
CA VAL A 219 21.24 7.83 7.89
C VAL A 219 20.81 9.30 7.86
N ARG A 220 21.36 10.04 6.91
CA ARG A 220 20.93 11.38 6.49
C ARG A 220 20.33 11.29 5.10
N VAL A 221 19.04 11.50 4.99
CA VAL A 221 18.32 11.49 3.70
C VAL A 221 18.07 12.92 3.27
N THR A 222 18.44 13.25 2.03
CA THR A 222 18.07 14.50 1.37
C THR A 222 17.27 14.20 0.13
N HIS A 223 16.06 14.73 0.04
CA HIS A 223 15.24 14.62 -1.16
C HIS A 223 15.64 15.65 -2.21
N THR A 224 15.73 15.26 -3.49
CA THR A 224 16.23 16.10 -4.59
C THR A 224 15.29 16.19 -5.80
N GLY A 225 14.10 15.64 -5.72
CA GLY A 225 13.12 15.63 -6.82
C GLY A 225 12.05 16.73 -6.71
N THR A 226 10.96 16.52 -7.45
CA THR A 226 9.71 17.28 -7.24
C THR A 226 9.14 16.96 -5.85
N PRO A 227 8.22 17.77 -5.29
CA PRO A 227 7.71 17.56 -3.93
C PRO A 227 7.35 16.09 -3.66
N VAL A 228 7.74 15.59 -2.48
CA VAL A 228 7.43 14.21 -2.08
C VAL A 228 5.93 14.10 -1.81
N PRO A 229 5.21 13.17 -2.49
CA PRO A 229 3.80 12.99 -2.25
C PRO A 229 3.53 12.27 -0.93
N SER A 230 2.35 12.49 -0.36
CA SER A 230 1.92 11.79 0.86
C SER A 230 2.91 11.95 2.03
N MET A 231 3.34 13.19 2.29
CA MET A 231 4.22 13.55 3.41
C MET A 231 3.77 12.97 4.77
N PRO A 232 2.46 12.88 5.09
CA PRO A 232 2.00 12.27 6.35
C PRO A 232 2.54 10.86 6.60
N HIS A 233 2.87 10.08 5.57
CA HIS A 233 3.50 8.76 5.74
C HIS A 233 4.96 8.82 6.22
N ILE A 234 5.69 9.88 5.88
CA ILE A 234 7.04 10.11 6.44
C ILE A 234 6.92 10.60 7.88
N GLU A 235 6.01 11.53 8.16
CA GLU A 235 5.71 12.00 9.51
C GLU A 235 5.29 10.85 10.43
N MET A 236 4.45 9.94 9.93
CA MET A 236 4.09 8.69 10.61
C MET A 236 5.33 7.85 10.98
N THR A 237 6.29 7.73 10.06
CA THR A 237 7.53 7.00 10.30
C THR A 237 8.39 7.69 11.36
N VAL A 238 8.51 9.01 11.28
CA VAL A 238 9.24 9.83 12.26
C VAL A 238 8.61 9.72 13.66
N SER A 239 7.27 9.78 13.74
CA SER A 239 6.53 9.60 15.01
C SER A 239 6.80 8.22 15.61
N CYS A 240 6.64 7.16 14.83
CA CYS A 240 6.91 5.78 15.31
C CYS A 240 8.36 5.58 15.79
N LEU A 241 9.34 6.24 15.17
CA LEU A 241 10.73 6.22 15.60
C LEU A 241 10.92 6.97 16.92
N ARG A 242 10.35 8.16 17.05
CA ARG A 242 10.44 9.00 18.26
C ARG A 242 9.78 8.33 19.47
N GLU A 243 8.63 7.68 19.27
CA GLU A 243 7.95 6.89 20.32
C GLU A 243 8.84 5.77 20.87
N ARG A 244 9.80 5.26 20.06
CA ARG A 244 10.78 4.25 20.45
C ARG A 244 12.13 4.84 20.87
N ASN A 245 12.15 6.13 21.27
CA ASN A 245 13.31 6.88 21.72
C ASN A 245 14.43 7.02 20.69
N VAL A 246 14.11 6.92 19.40
CA VAL A 246 15.07 7.20 18.32
C VAL A 246 15.12 8.70 18.06
N LEU A 247 16.32 9.24 17.98
CA LEU A 247 16.54 10.65 17.68
C LEU A 247 16.43 10.89 16.17
N VAL A 248 15.43 11.67 15.79
CA VAL A 248 15.18 12.09 14.41
C VAL A 248 15.14 13.62 14.34
N ASP A 249 15.93 14.20 13.46
CA ASP A 249 15.89 15.62 13.10
C ASP A 249 15.28 15.77 11.70
N ASP A 250 14.11 16.41 11.63
CA ASP A 250 13.35 16.73 10.44
C ASP A 250 13.03 18.24 10.36
N SER A 251 13.84 19.04 11.06
CA SER A 251 13.67 20.50 11.16
C SER A 251 13.87 21.24 9.83
N GLN A 252 14.53 20.62 8.87
CA GLN A 252 14.76 21.18 7.54
C GLN A 252 13.87 20.48 6.52
N PRO A 253 13.14 21.22 5.68
CA PRO A 253 12.32 20.63 4.62
C PRO A 253 13.14 19.71 3.71
N ASN A 254 12.58 18.57 3.34
CA ASN A 254 13.20 17.58 2.47
C ASN A 254 14.50 16.99 3.01
N HIS A 255 14.71 17.06 4.32
CA HIS A 255 15.91 16.56 4.97
C HIS A 255 15.56 15.85 6.29
N TRP A 256 16.01 14.62 6.43
CA TRP A 256 15.78 13.79 7.63
C TRP A 256 17.08 13.19 8.11
N VAL A 257 17.37 13.34 9.38
CA VAL A 257 18.56 12.78 10.02
C VAL A 257 18.14 11.85 11.14
N VAL A 258 18.38 10.56 10.96
CA VAL A 258 18.17 9.55 12.00
C VAL A 258 19.53 9.19 12.60
N ARG A 259 19.66 9.39 13.92
CA ARG A 259 20.88 9.04 14.64
C ARG A 259 20.96 7.54 14.91
N PRO A 260 22.18 6.96 14.90
CA PRO A 260 22.35 5.56 15.31
C PRO A 260 22.00 5.41 16.79
N GLY A 261 21.46 4.25 17.14
CA GLY A 261 21.10 3.95 18.52
C GLY A 261 20.11 2.79 18.66
N PRO A 262 19.80 2.43 19.89
CA PRO A 262 18.83 1.38 20.15
C PRO A 262 17.41 1.83 19.80
N ILE A 263 16.61 0.91 19.27
CA ILE A 263 15.17 1.05 19.15
C ILE A 263 14.54 0.42 20.38
N SER A 264 13.86 1.21 21.20
CA SER A 264 13.26 0.71 22.44
C SER A 264 12.19 -0.32 22.16
N ALA A 265 12.23 -1.43 22.90
CA ALA A 265 11.14 -2.39 22.94
C ALA A 265 9.91 -1.76 23.60
N MET A 266 8.74 -1.95 23.00
CA MET A 266 7.47 -1.47 23.56
C MET A 266 6.29 -2.26 23.01
N ASP A 267 5.22 -2.27 23.77
CA ASP A 267 3.90 -2.64 23.30
C ASP A 267 3.26 -1.45 22.59
N VAL A 268 2.62 -1.71 21.45
CA VAL A 268 1.94 -0.68 20.68
C VAL A 268 0.51 -1.12 20.34
N THR A 269 -0.44 -0.21 20.44
CA THR A 269 -1.81 -0.43 19.97
C THR A 269 -2.00 0.32 18.67
N ILE A 270 -2.33 -0.42 17.61
CA ILE A 270 -2.52 0.16 16.28
C ILE A 270 -3.84 0.94 16.24
N GLU A 271 -3.77 2.18 15.77
CA GLU A 271 -4.94 3.01 15.50
C GLU A 271 -5.82 2.40 14.40
N PRO A 272 -7.14 2.67 14.40
CA PRO A 272 -8.01 2.31 13.27
C PRO A 272 -7.48 2.91 11.96
N ASP A 273 -7.68 2.22 10.83
CA ASP A 273 -7.26 2.72 9.51
C ASP A 273 -8.22 3.82 9.03
N LEU A 274 -7.82 5.07 9.18
CA LEU A 274 -8.69 6.22 8.88
C LEU A 274 -8.98 6.38 7.38
N SER A 275 -8.12 5.86 6.50
CA SER A 275 -8.42 5.88 5.07
C SER A 275 -9.55 4.92 4.73
N ASN A 276 -9.74 3.84 5.51
CA ASN A 276 -10.88 2.94 5.39
C ASN A 276 -12.19 3.55 5.96
N ALA A 277 -12.11 4.65 6.71
CA ALA A 277 -13.30 5.37 7.17
C ALA A 277 -14.05 6.06 6.03
N ALA A 278 -13.37 6.39 4.92
CA ALA A 278 -13.93 7.18 3.84
C ALA A 278 -15.30 6.68 3.34
N PRO A 279 -15.46 5.41 2.90
CA PRO A 279 -16.74 4.94 2.39
C PRO A 279 -17.86 5.03 3.44
N PHE A 280 -17.57 4.76 4.71
CA PHE A 280 -18.56 4.80 5.77
C PHE A 280 -19.01 6.23 6.12
N LEU A 281 -18.08 7.16 6.21
CA LEU A 281 -18.41 8.57 6.44
C LEU A 281 -19.18 9.15 5.25
N MET A 282 -18.80 8.79 4.02
CA MET A 282 -19.49 9.23 2.83
C MET A 282 -20.87 8.57 2.67
N LEU A 283 -21.08 7.35 3.20
CA LEU A 283 -22.39 6.73 3.28
C LEU A 283 -23.38 7.60 4.09
N ALA A 284 -22.93 8.22 5.20
CA ALA A 284 -23.79 9.14 5.96
C ALA A 284 -24.20 10.35 5.12
N MET A 285 -23.30 10.92 4.32
CA MET A 285 -23.62 12.04 3.41
C MET A 285 -24.58 11.62 2.31
N VAL A 286 -24.33 10.49 1.66
CA VAL A 286 -25.13 9.96 0.55
C VAL A 286 -26.55 9.62 0.99
N SER A 287 -26.70 9.02 2.18
CA SER A 287 -28.01 8.60 2.71
C SER A 287 -28.75 9.68 3.50
N GLY A 288 -28.09 10.82 3.79
CA GLY A 288 -28.63 11.82 4.74
C GLY A 288 -28.70 11.30 6.18
N GLY A 289 -27.86 10.32 6.53
CA GLY A 289 -27.81 9.65 7.81
C GLY A 289 -26.71 10.14 8.73
N GLN A 290 -26.29 9.26 9.65
CA GLN A 290 -25.21 9.54 10.59
C GLN A 290 -24.36 8.30 10.80
N VAL A 291 -23.04 8.46 10.76
CA VAL A 291 -22.07 7.38 11.03
C VAL A 291 -21.06 7.84 12.07
N THR A 292 -20.88 7.00 13.10
CA THR A 292 -19.83 7.17 14.11
C THR A 292 -18.71 6.16 13.85
N VAL A 293 -17.49 6.63 13.65
CA VAL A 293 -16.30 5.78 13.60
C VAL A 293 -15.67 5.75 14.98
N ALA A 294 -15.69 4.55 15.59
CA ALA A 294 -15.18 4.36 16.94
C ALA A 294 -13.64 4.55 16.99
N ASP A 295 -13.17 4.95 18.17
CA ASP A 295 -11.73 5.08 18.48
C ASP A 295 -10.95 6.00 17.52
N TRP A 296 -11.60 6.94 16.87
CA TRP A 296 -10.89 7.95 16.06
C TRP A 296 -9.94 8.75 16.95
N PRO A 297 -8.64 8.74 16.69
CA PRO A 297 -7.67 9.39 17.56
C PRO A 297 -7.82 10.91 17.54
N LEU A 298 -7.54 11.56 18.70
CA LEU A 298 -7.55 13.03 18.80
C LEU A 298 -6.40 13.65 17.99
N HIS A 299 -5.27 12.98 17.95
CA HIS A 299 -4.08 13.34 17.20
C HIS A 299 -3.53 12.12 16.49
N THR A 300 -3.23 12.24 15.22
CA THR A 300 -2.69 11.17 14.40
C THR A 300 -1.88 11.73 13.24
N THR A 301 -0.97 10.92 12.72
CA THR A 301 -0.23 11.19 11.48
C THR A 301 -0.85 10.51 10.27
N GLN A 302 -2.01 9.87 10.42
CA GLN A 302 -2.67 9.23 9.28
C GLN A 302 -3.28 10.28 8.34
N ALA A 303 -2.96 10.19 7.04
CA ALA A 303 -3.51 11.08 6.00
C ALA A 303 -5.04 11.06 5.95
N GLY A 304 -5.67 9.95 6.37
CA GLY A 304 -7.13 9.83 6.45
C GLY A 304 -7.81 10.79 7.42
N ASP A 305 -7.06 11.40 8.36
CA ASP A 305 -7.60 12.42 9.27
C ASP A 305 -8.09 13.68 8.55
N ALA A 306 -7.55 13.96 7.35
CA ALA A 306 -7.99 15.05 6.48
C ALA A 306 -9.49 14.96 6.10
N LEU A 307 -10.09 13.77 6.15
CA LEU A 307 -11.54 13.59 5.91
C LEU A 307 -12.38 14.48 6.78
N ARG A 308 -11.96 14.83 8.00
CA ARG A 308 -12.69 15.77 8.86
C ARG A 308 -12.89 17.13 8.19
N GLY A 309 -11.83 17.72 7.69
CA GLY A 309 -11.90 19.02 7.02
C GLY A 309 -12.58 18.94 5.66
N ILE A 310 -12.23 17.93 4.87
CA ILE A 310 -12.73 17.74 3.51
C ILE A 310 -14.25 17.55 3.50
N LEU A 311 -14.76 16.58 4.28
CA LEU A 311 -16.21 16.29 4.30
C LEU A 311 -17.02 17.40 4.93
N THR A 312 -16.44 18.16 5.91
CA THR A 312 -17.09 19.37 6.41
C THR A 312 -17.22 20.43 5.32
N ALA A 313 -16.19 20.66 4.52
CA ALA A 313 -16.24 21.59 3.38
C ALA A 313 -17.23 21.14 2.30
N MET A 314 -17.50 19.84 2.19
CA MET A 314 -18.50 19.26 1.27
C MET A 314 -19.92 19.21 1.85
N GLY A 315 -20.17 19.78 3.05
CA GLY A 315 -21.51 19.95 3.61
C GLY A 315 -21.84 19.05 4.81
N ALA A 316 -20.93 18.20 5.27
CA ALA A 316 -21.16 17.35 6.44
C ALA A 316 -21.00 18.12 7.76
N THR A 317 -21.72 17.68 8.80
CA THR A 317 -21.48 18.09 10.17
C THR A 317 -20.68 17.02 10.91
N ILE A 318 -19.51 17.40 11.44
CA ILE A 318 -18.63 16.48 12.16
C ILE A 318 -18.50 16.88 13.62
N THR A 319 -18.59 15.88 14.50
CA THR A 319 -18.35 16.03 15.93
C THR A 319 -17.41 14.94 16.40
N GLN A 320 -16.45 15.31 17.26
CA GLN A 320 -15.56 14.33 17.90
C GLN A 320 -15.87 14.27 19.38
N GLY A 321 -16.05 13.06 19.87
CA GLY A 321 -16.40 12.78 21.26
C GLY A 321 -15.57 11.64 21.83
N PRO A 322 -15.86 11.22 23.07
CA PRO A 322 -15.11 10.15 23.77
C PRO A 322 -15.26 8.76 23.10
N HIS A 323 -16.25 8.60 22.22
CA HIS A 323 -16.53 7.33 21.53
C HIS A 323 -15.97 7.28 20.09
N GLY A 324 -15.35 8.35 19.62
CA GLY A 324 -14.83 8.47 18.27
C GLY A 324 -15.32 9.71 17.53
N LEU A 325 -15.32 9.66 16.21
CA LEU A 325 -15.75 10.73 15.32
C LEU A 325 -17.11 10.40 14.72
N THR A 326 -18.05 11.31 14.86
CA THR A 326 -19.40 11.20 14.27
C THR A 326 -19.54 12.19 13.12
N LEU A 327 -19.98 11.70 11.96
CA LEU A 327 -20.39 12.51 10.82
C LEU A 327 -21.89 12.36 10.60
N ALA A 328 -22.58 13.49 10.50
CA ALA A 328 -23.97 13.56 10.03
C ALA A 328 -23.99 14.19 8.63
N GLY A 329 -24.77 13.58 7.71
CA GLY A 329 -25.04 14.14 6.40
C GLY A 329 -25.78 15.47 6.53
N GLY A 330 -25.43 16.44 5.67
CA GLY A 330 -26.09 17.74 5.59
C GLY A 330 -27.25 17.77 4.59
N ASP A 331 -27.65 19.00 4.21
CA ASP A 331 -28.73 19.22 3.23
C ASP A 331 -28.33 18.92 1.76
N GLY A 332 -27.09 18.50 1.53
CA GLY A 332 -26.55 18.16 0.21
C GLY A 332 -25.07 17.86 0.24
N ILE A 333 -24.55 17.42 -0.90
CA ILE A 333 -23.12 17.19 -1.11
C ILE A 333 -22.63 18.30 -2.03
N HIS A 334 -21.74 19.16 -1.53
CA HIS A 334 -21.20 20.28 -2.28
C HIS A 334 -19.88 19.90 -2.98
N GLY A 335 -19.65 20.47 -4.17
CA GLY A 335 -18.38 20.35 -4.87
C GLY A 335 -17.24 21.01 -4.11
N ILE A 336 -16.01 20.56 -4.43
CA ILE A 336 -14.78 21.04 -3.77
C ILE A 336 -13.66 21.23 -4.77
N ASP A 337 -12.84 22.27 -4.61
CA ASP A 337 -11.55 22.42 -5.28
C ASP A 337 -10.44 22.21 -4.24
N ILE A 338 -9.67 21.13 -4.39
CA ILE A 338 -8.71 20.70 -3.37
C ILE A 338 -7.47 20.07 -3.98
N ASP A 339 -6.31 20.38 -3.37
CA ASP A 339 -5.05 19.69 -3.61
C ASP A 339 -4.96 18.47 -2.67
N LEU A 340 -4.82 17.28 -3.27
CA LEU A 340 -4.70 15.99 -2.58
C LEU A 340 -3.28 15.43 -2.63
N HIS A 341 -2.26 16.24 -2.88
CA HIS A 341 -0.87 15.80 -2.95
C HIS A 341 -0.45 14.98 -1.72
N ASP A 342 -0.87 15.41 -0.54
CA ASP A 342 -0.59 14.72 0.71
C ASP A 342 -1.61 13.62 1.08
N HIS A 343 -2.72 13.54 0.37
CA HIS A 343 -3.86 12.66 0.69
C HIS A 343 -4.34 11.84 -0.49
N GLY A 344 -3.44 11.52 -1.45
CA GLY A 344 -3.77 10.87 -2.71
C GLY A 344 -4.54 9.54 -2.58
N GLU A 345 -4.39 8.84 -1.46
CA GLU A 345 -5.14 7.61 -1.17
C GLU A 345 -6.65 7.84 -0.97
N LEU A 346 -7.08 9.06 -0.66
CA LEU A 346 -8.50 9.42 -0.51
C LEU A 346 -9.17 9.73 -1.84
N THR A 347 -8.41 9.97 -2.90
CA THR A 347 -8.91 10.39 -4.22
C THR A 347 -10.03 9.50 -4.76
N PRO A 348 -9.95 8.14 -4.75
CA PRO A 348 -11.02 7.33 -5.32
C PRO A 348 -12.37 7.52 -4.63
N ALA A 349 -12.38 7.55 -3.30
CA ALA A 349 -13.59 7.77 -2.52
C ALA A 349 -14.14 9.20 -2.72
N LEU A 350 -13.25 10.20 -2.73
CA LEU A 350 -13.63 11.58 -2.97
C LEU A 350 -14.15 11.80 -4.40
N ALA A 351 -13.57 11.18 -5.41
CA ALA A 351 -14.06 11.28 -6.79
C ALA A 351 -15.47 10.71 -6.92
N ALA A 352 -15.76 9.59 -6.23
CA ALA A 352 -17.12 9.03 -6.16
C ALA A 352 -18.09 10.01 -5.50
N LEU A 353 -17.70 10.64 -4.38
CA LEU A 353 -18.54 11.62 -3.69
C LEU A 353 -18.73 12.89 -4.53
N CYS A 354 -17.69 13.38 -5.22
CA CYS A 354 -17.75 14.52 -6.13
C CYS A 354 -18.68 14.27 -7.32
N ALA A 355 -18.78 13.04 -7.81
CA ALA A 355 -19.74 12.68 -8.87
C ALA A 355 -21.20 12.74 -8.43
N LEU A 356 -21.45 12.83 -7.12
CA LEU A 356 -22.78 13.00 -6.50
C LEU A 356 -23.03 14.43 -6.01
N ALA A 357 -22.04 15.32 -6.18
CA ALA A 357 -22.15 16.70 -5.69
C ALA A 357 -23.07 17.55 -6.56
N ASP A 358 -23.62 18.63 -5.95
CA ASP A 358 -24.51 19.61 -6.59
C ASP A 358 -23.76 20.70 -7.39
N SER A 359 -22.47 20.77 -7.28
CA SER A 359 -21.60 21.78 -7.89
C SER A 359 -20.27 21.16 -8.36
N PRO A 360 -19.54 21.83 -9.28
CA PRO A 360 -18.30 21.28 -9.82
C PRO A 360 -17.23 21.06 -8.75
N SER A 361 -16.43 20.00 -8.95
CA SER A 361 -15.29 19.66 -8.11
C SER A 361 -14.01 19.54 -8.94
N ARG A 362 -12.87 19.88 -8.31
CA ARG A 362 -11.53 19.63 -8.86
C ARG A 362 -10.65 18.98 -7.79
N LEU A 363 -10.11 17.80 -8.10
CA LEU A 363 -9.15 17.08 -7.29
C LEU A 363 -7.79 17.17 -7.99
N SER A 364 -6.82 17.87 -7.42
CA SER A 364 -5.51 18.15 -8.03
C SER A 364 -4.35 17.61 -7.21
N GLY A 365 -3.11 17.69 -7.74
CA GLY A 365 -1.89 17.23 -7.07
C GLY A 365 -1.77 15.69 -7.02
N ILE A 366 -2.49 14.96 -7.85
CA ILE A 366 -2.67 13.50 -7.72
C ILE A 366 -1.90 12.67 -8.76
N GLU A 367 -0.95 13.24 -9.51
CA GLU A 367 -0.18 12.51 -10.52
C GLU A 367 0.43 11.20 -9.99
N HIS A 368 0.93 11.22 -8.76
CA HIS A 368 1.60 10.08 -8.11
C HIS A 368 0.71 8.84 -7.95
N ILE A 369 -0.64 8.98 -7.93
CA ILE A 369 -1.54 7.82 -7.80
C ILE A 369 -1.67 7.02 -9.09
N ARG A 370 -1.10 7.48 -10.22
CA ARG A 370 -0.98 6.68 -11.45
C ARG A 370 -0.05 5.49 -11.29
N GLY A 371 0.92 5.57 -10.36
CA GLY A 371 1.89 4.52 -10.06
C GLY A 371 1.52 3.62 -8.87
N HIS A 372 0.26 3.63 -8.41
CA HIS A 372 -0.20 2.80 -7.30
C HIS A 372 -0.54 1.36 -7.73
N GLU A 373 -1.62 0.78 -7.21
CA GLU A 373 -2.10 -0.55 -7.60
C GLU A 373 -2.58 -0.57 -9.05
N THR A 374 -3.16 0.54 -9.50
CA THR A 374 -3.53 0.83 -10.88
C THR A 374 -3.27 2.31 -11.19
N ASP A 375 -3.38 2.74 -12.45
CA ASP A 375 -3.51 4.15 -12.77
C ASP A 375 -4.88 4.63 -12.32
N ARG A 376 -4.96 5.11 -11.06
CA ARG A 376 -6.22 5.48 -10.43
C ARG A 376 -6.92 6.64 -11.11
N ILE A 377 -6.16 7.59 -11.70
CA ILE A 377 -6.76 8.73 -12.41
C ILE A 377 -7.51 8.24 -13.63
N LYS A 378 -6.83 7.44 -14.47
CA LYS A 378 -7.45 6.86 -15.66
C LYS A 378 -8.61 5.94 -15.30
N ALA A 379 -8.45 5.05 -14.32
CA ALA A 379 -9.50 4.13 -13.90
C ALA A 379 -10.75 4.89 -13.40
N LEU A 380 -10.59 5.93 -12.57
CA LEU A 380 -11.70 6.76 -12.12
C LEU A 380 -12.39 7.50 -13.27
N HIS A 381 -11.63 8.05 -14.19
CA HIS A 381 -12.17 8.68 -15.39
C HIS A 381 -13.02 7.69 -16.20
N ASP A 382 -12.50 6.52 -16.49
CA ASP A 382 -13.17 5.52 -17.32
C ASP A 382 -14.46 4.99 -16.64
N GLU A 383 -14.37 4.62 -15.36
CA GLU A 383 -15.51 4.06 -14.63
C GLU A 383 -16.61 5.10 -14.35
N LEU A 384 -16.26 6.32 -13.96
CA LEU A 384 -17.23 7.38 -13.74
C LEU A 384 -17.90 7.80 -15.06
N THR A 385 -17.14 7.88 -16.16
CA THR A 385 -17.70 8.15 -17.51
C THR A 385 -18.68 7.04 -17.93
N ALA A 386 -18.33 5.77 -17.70
CA ALA A 386 -19.19 4.64 -17.99
C ALA A 386 -20.52 4.70 -17.24
N LEU A 387 -20.52 5.24 -16.01
CA LEU A 387 -21.72 5.47 -15.21
C LEU A 387 -22.43 6.80 -15.54
N GLY A 388 -21.94 7.59 -16.48
CA GLY A 388 -22.59 8.81 -16.98
C GLY A 388 -22.17 10.10 -16.30
N ALA A 389 -21.08 10.11 -15.52
CA ALA A 389 -20.53 11.33 -14.96
C ALA A 389 -19.94 12.24 -16.06
N ASP A 390 -19.98 13.56 -15.81
CA ASP A 390 -19.23 14.56 -16.58
C ASP A 390 -17.87 14.78 -15.89
N ILE A 391 -16.85 14.09 -16.40
CA ILE A 391 -15.51 14.06 -15.81
C ILE A 391 -14.45 14.28 -16.88
N GLU A 392 -13.43 15.08 -16.53
CA GLU A 392 -12.23 15.31 -17.32
C GLU A 392 -10.99 14.94 -16.50
N GLU A 393 -10.06 14.19 -17.11
CA GLU A 393 -8.75 13.95 -16.51
C GLU A 393 -7.67 14.86 -17.10
N SER A 394 -6.69 15.20 -16.27
CA SER A 394 -5.40 15.77 -16.70
C SER A 394 -4.26 14.86 -16.20
N VAL A 395 -3.01 15.31 -16.38
CA VAL A 395 -1.84 14.58 -15.87
C VAL A 395 -1.94 14.37 -14.35
N ASP A 396 -2.39 15.40 -13.62
CA ASP A 396 -2.36 15.47 -12.14
C ASP A 396 -3.71 15.78 -11.50
N SER A 397 -4.81 15.79 -12.25
CA SER A 397 -6.11 16.18 -11.68
C SER A 397 -7.31 15.52 -12.38
N LEU A 398 -8.42 15.51 -11.63
CA LEU A 398 -9.77 15.19 -12.09
C LEU A 398 -10.67 16.39 -11.89
N THR A 399 -11.42 16.79 -12.92
CA THR A 399 -12.49 17.79 -12.84
C THR A 399 -13.83 17.07 -13.05
N ILE A 400 -14.74 17.17 -12.09
CA ILE A 400 -16.01 16.45 -12.07
C ILE A 400 -17.13 17.49 -11.95
N ARG A 401 -18.13 17.40 -12.86
CA ARG A 401 -19.28 18.31 -12.87
C ARG A 401 -20.56 17.54 -12.56
N PRO A 402 -21.58 18.21 -11.99
CA PRO A 402 -22.86 17.59 -11.71
C PRO A 402 -23.45 16.91 -12.95
N ALA A 403 -23.77 15.62 -12.82
CA ALA A 403 -24.40 14.84 -13.88
C ALA A 403 -25.32 13.78 -13.27
N LYS A 404 -26.26 13.26 -14.08
CA LYS A 404 -27.13 12.17 -13.63
C LYS A 404 -26.45 10.83 -13.89
N LEU A 405 -26.03 10.16 -12.85
CA LEU A 405 -25.48 8.83 -12.93
C LEU A 405 -26.55 7.77 -13.25
N ARG A 406 -26.08 6.64 -13.79
CA ARG A 406 -26.92 5.50 -14.21
C ARG A 406 -26.37 4.19 -13.65
N PRO A 407 -27.22 3.14 -13.51
CA PRO A 407 -26.75 1.80 -13.14
C PRO A 407 -25.69 1.27 -14.10
N GLY A 408 -24.80 0.42 -13.60
CA GLY A 408 -23.75 -0.19 -14.39
C GLY A 408 -22.81 -1.06 -13.57
N ILE A 409 -21.76 -1.54 -14.23
CA ILE A 409 -20.66 -2.25 -13.58
C ILE A 409 -19.56 -1.22 -13.28
N PHE A 410 -18.97 -1.32 -12.10
CA PHE A 410 -17.79 -0.56 -11.69
C PHE A 410 -16.63 -1.54 -11.52
N HIS A 411 -15.59 -1.42 -12.35
CA HIS A 411 -14.42 -2.29 -12.31
C HIS A 411 -13.42 -1.80 -11.28
N THR A 412 -12.84 -2.72 -10.51
CA THR A 412 -11.93 -2.37 -9.41
C THR A 412 -10.46 -2.38 -9.79
N TYR A 413 -10.09 -3.01 -10.90
CA TYR A 413 -8.69 -3.15 -11.33
C TYR A 413 -7.80 -3.78 -10.25
N ALA A 414 -8.34 -4.73 -9.48
CA ALA A 414 -7.71 -5.33 -8.30
C ALA A 414 -7.25 -4.30 -7.22
N ASP A 415 -7.87 -3.12 -7.19
CA ASP A 415 -7.57 -2.04 -6.27
C ASP A 415 -8.72 -1.81 -5.28
N HIS A 416 -8.43 -2.00 -4.00
CA HIS A 416 -9.39 -1.84 -2.90
C HIS A 416 -9.96 -0.42 -2.79
N ARG A 417 -9.22 0.61 -3.20
CA ARG A 417 -9.70 2.00 -3.18
C ARG A 417 -10.68 2.29 -4.30
N MET A 418 -10.51 1.63 -5.46
CA MET A 418 -11.51 1.64 -6.53
C MET A 418 -12.80 0.95 -6.06
N ALA A 419 -12.69 -0.20 -5.37
CA ALA A 419 -13.86 -0.85 -4.79
C ALA A 419 -14.62 0.07 -3.80
N HIS A 420 -13.90 0.85 -2.96
CA HIS A 420 -14.52 1.85 -2.09
C HIS A 420 -15.30 2.92 -2.87
N ALA A 421 -14.77 3.39 -4.01
CA ALA A 421 -15.50 4.31 -4.89
C ALA A 421 -16.81 3.68 -5.41
N GLY A 422 -16.73 2.43 -5.88
CA GLY A 422 -17.88 1.69 -6.39
C GLY A 422 -19.00 1.53 -5.35
N VAL A 423 -18.68 1.22 -4.09
CA VAL A 423 -19.71 1.06 -3.04
C VAL A 423 -20.35 2.38 -2.63
N ILE A 424 -19.61 3.49 -2.65
CA ILE A 424 -20.17 4.84 -2.40
C ILE A 424 -21.18 5.19 -3.46
N LEU A 425 -20.84 4.95 -4.74
CA LEU A 425 -21.75 5.19 -5.87
C LEU A 425 -22.97 4.26 -5.80
N GLY A 426 -22.77 2.98 -5.41
CA GLY A 426 -23.84 2.01 -5.23
C GLY A 426 -24.84 2.41 -4.16
N ALA A 427 -24.38 3.02 -3.06
CA ALA A 427 -25.26 3.54 -2.02
C ALA A 427 -26.16 4.68 -2.52
N ALA A 428 -25.73 5.45 -3.55
CA ALA A 428 -26.47 6.55 -4.14
C ALA A 428 -27.31 6.16 -5.37
N VAL A 429 -26.88 5.16 -6.14
CA VAL A 429 -27.46 4.77 -7.43
C VAL A 429 -27.78 3.28 -7.43
N GLN A 430 -29.06 2.95 -7.39
CA GLN A 430 -29.53 1.57 -7.39
C GLN A 430 -29.10 0.83 -8.66
N GLY A 431 -28.61 -0.41 -8.52
CA GLY A 431 -28.23 -1.27 -9.64
C GLY A 431 -26.77 -1.10 -10.10
N ILE A 432 -25.93 -0.42 -9.31
CA ILE A 432 -24.47 -0.49 -9.49
C ILE A 432 -23.96 -1.83 -8.96
N ARG A 433 -23.11 -2.48 -9.74
CA ARG A 433 -22.43 -3.72 -9.39
C ARG A 433 -20.93 -3.49 -9.38
N VAL A 434 -20.27 -3.92 -8.32
CA VAL A 434 -18.81 -3.78 -8.14
C VAL A 434 -18.14 -5.10 -8.50
N GLU A 435 -17.20 -5.07 -9.44
CA GLU A 435 -16.39 -6.22 -9.79
C GLU A 435 -15.40 -6.51 -8.67
N ASP A 436 -15.23 -7.80 -8.30
CA ASP A 436 -14.25 -8.27 -7.31
C ASP A 436 -14.18 -7.39 -6.05
N ILE A 437 -15.30 -7.28 -5.33
CA ILE A 437 -15.35 -6.53 -4.06
C ILE A 437 -14.34 -7.05 -3.03
N ASN A 438 -13.87 -8.30 -3.17
CA ASN A 438 -12.92 -8.92 -2.26
C ASN A 438 -11.52 -8.28 -2.29
N THR A 439 -11.22 -7.43 -3.28
CA THR A 439 -10.02 -6.58 -3.27
C THR A 439 -9.91 -5.73 -2.00
N THR A 440 -11.05 -5.37 -1.38
CA THR A 440 -11.11 -4.64 -0.10
C THR A 440 -10.46 -5.39 1.05
N SER A 441 -10.35 -6.73 0.99
CA SER A 441 -9.70 -7.56 2.01
C SER A 441 -8.23 -7.19 2.26
N LYS A 442 -7.60 -6.47 1.32
CA LYS A 442 -6.24 -5.93 1.47
C LYS A 442 -6.09 -5.00 2.68
N THR A 443 -7.15 -4.29 3.06
CA THR A 443 -7.15 -3.35 4.18
C THR A 443 -8.33 -3.54 5.12
N PHE A 444 -9.38 -4.25 4.69
CA PHE A 444 -10.56 -4.53 5.50
C PHE A 444 -11.13 -5.92 5.14
N PRO A 445 -10.59 -7.00 5.72
CA PRO A 445 -11.18 -8.34 5.57
C PRO A 445 -12.66 -8.37 6.00
N GLY A 446 -13.53 -9.00 5.20
CA GLY A 446 -14.97 -9.07 5.47
C GLY A 446 -15.74 -7.77 5.19
N PHE A 447 -15.16 -6.87 4.39
CA PHE A 447 -15.77 -5.56 4.07
C PHE A 447 -17.16 -5.69 3.43
N ALA A 448 -17.35 -6.60 2.47
CA ALA A 448 -18.61 -6.74 1.74
C ALA A 448 -19.78 -7.10 2.66
N GLU A 449 -19.58 -8.06 3.57
CA GLU A 449 -20.57 -8.47 4.56
C GLU A 449 -20.82 -7.36 5.58
N TYR A 450 -19.75 -6.72 6.05
CA TYR A 450 -19.85 -5.61 7.00
C TYR A 450 -20.62 -4.45 6.41
N TRP A 451 -20.31 -4.04 5.17
CA TRP A 451 -21.02 -2.98 4.43
C TRP A 451 -22.49 -3.32 4.23
N SER A 452 -22.78 -4.54 3.73
CA SER A 452 -24.18 -4.97 3.50
C SER A 452 -25.03 -4.99 4.78
N GLY A 453 -24.39 -5.22 5.93
CA GLY A 453 -25.04 -5.19 7.25
C GLY A 453 -25.56 -3.81 7.65
N LEU A 454 -25.08 -2.71 7.07
CA LEU A 454 -25.46 -1.34 7.40
C LEU A 454 -26.81 -0.92 6.81
N PHE A 455 -27.33 -1.69 5.85
CA PHE A 455 -28.58 -1.40 5.12
C PHE A 455 -29.78 -2.27 5.60
N ARG A 456 -29.65 -2.91 6.77
CA ARG A 456 -30.67 -3.80 7.35
C ARG A 456 -31.45 -3.14 8.48
#